data_8e6cb9b5904ca2625177a571fba693ba
#
_entry.id   8e6cb9b5904ca2625177a571fba693ba
#
_cell.length_a   1.000
_cell.length_b   1.000
_cell.length_c   1.000
_cell.angle_alpha   90.00
_cell.angle_beta   90.00
_cell.angle_gamma   90.00
#
_symmetry.space_group_name_H-M   'P 1'
#
loop_
_entity.id
_entity.type
_entity.pdbx_description
1 polymer ?
#
loop_
_entity_poly.entity_id
_entity_poly.type
_entity_poly.pdbx_seq_one_letter_code
_entity_poly.pdbx_strand_id
1 'polypeptide(L)'
;MSASSELCKKWESQTVAGKFPLRQWIGGSERTAVFQTVRNGSQRAVIKLVMAATSAADALHDDAQLSRWSDTARRSHPHLIRLFENGRCHIDDTNLLYVVMEYAEEDLGQILPIRTLSTTEVLEMLQPTAEALAFLHGAGFVHTRIKPSNIMAVDNQLKISSDCLRKTGERAEAGASGAYDPPEGRAAGASPAADIWSLGMTLVAVLTQHEPQITDPDQGKAIAGGIQEPLRGIVHQCLRPDPQQRCSARDILTRLQSKPQIGAPPPEAATKKRLLAERWKWIVPIAVAVVVLALVGGRFMFQSRSTPSTEARPVEPSTVPAEVPAEKSPAPFSGKAKEQEKVREKTTPEKAGRGSVLQQVLPEVSRGALNTITGHVKVVVRVAVDGSGSVSEATFKSAGPSQYFARQAMAAARRWKFSPPQVDGQGVPSEWDLRFMFGRGSTQAFPTQIKP
;
A
#
# COMPACT_ATOMS: atom_id res chain seq x y z
N MET A 1 -4.61 -2.06 24.32
CA MET A 1 -5.81 -1.37 23.76
C MET A 1 -6.37 -0.51 24.87
N SER A 2 -6.73 0.76 24.59
CA SER A 2 -7.33 1.63 25.62
C SER A 2 -8.80 1.24 25.87
N ALA A 3 -9.32 1.51 27.07
CA ALA A 3 -10.73 1.26 27.43
C ALA A 3 -11.72 1.90 26.42
N SER A 4 -11.36 3.05 25.84
CA SER A 4 -12.15 3.71 24.78
C SER A 4 -12.28 2.90 23.50
N SER A 5 -11.27 2.13 23.11
CA SER A 5 -11.35 1.32 21.88
C SER A 5 -12.27 0.11 22.04
N GLU A 6 -12.40 -0.42 23.23
CA GLU A 6 -13.34 -1.51 23.54
C GLU A 6 -14.79 -1.00 23.58
N LEU A 7 -15.00 0.19 24.13
CA LEU A 7 -16.30 0.83 24.13
C LEU A 7 -16.80 1.09 22.70
N CYS A 8 -15.94 1.64 21.86
CA CYS A 8 -16.29 1.93 20.45
C CYS A 8 -16.61 0.65 19.66
N LYS A 9 -15.93 -0.46 19.91
CA LYS A 9 -16.24 -1.75 19.25
C LYS A 9 -17.65 -2.28 19.58
N LYS A 10 -18.19 -1.94 20.75
CA LYS A 10 -19.58 -2.33 21.09
C LYS A 10 -20.62 -1.68 20.21
N TRP A 11 -20.28 -0.58 19.52
CA TRP A 11 -21.20 0.07 18.59
C TRP A 11 -21.24 -0.60 17.21
N GLU A 12 -20.40 -1.60 16.94
CA GLU A 12 -20.56 -2.43 15.75
C GLU A 12 -21.97 -3.05 15.67
N SER A 13 -22.54 -3.12 14.50
CA SER A 13 -23.90 -3.56 14.20
C SER A 13 -25.02 -2.55 14.55
N GLN A 14 -24.72 -1.43 15.20
CA GLN A 14 -25.69 -0.35 15.38
C GLN A 14 -25.88 0.45 14.09
N THR A 15 -26.96 1.21 14.02
CA THR A 15 -27.27 2.02 12.82
C THR A 15 -27.43 3.48 13.20
N VAL A 16 -26.61 4.35 12.60
CA VAL A 16 -26.64 5.79 12.78
C VAL A 16 -27.68 6.42 11.86
N ALA A 17 -28.50 7.34 12.41
CA ALA A 17 -29.56 8.07 11.69
C ALA A 17 -30.52 7.16 10.87
N GLY A 18 -30.67 5.90 11.24
CA GLY A 18 -31.50 4.93 10.52
C GLY A 18 -31.01 4.56 9.13
N LYS A 19 -29.80 4.99 8.73
CA LYS A 19 -29.29 4.85 7.35
C LYS A 19 -27.89 4.23 7.28
N PHE A 20 -27.02 4.43 8.28
CA PHE A 20 -25.62 4.10 8.24
C PHE A 20 -25.28 3.00 9.24
N PRO A 21 -25.31 1.71 8.83
CA PRO A 21 -24.94 0.60 9.71
C PRO A 21 -23.43 0.68 10.02
N LEU A 22 -23.08 0.61 11.30
CA LEU A 22 -21.69 0.54 11.77
C LEU A 22 -21.20 -0.91 11.56
N ARG A 23 -20.38 -1.15 10.54
CA ARG A 23 -19.94 -2.51 10.20
C ARG A 23 -18.69 -2.90 10.94
N GLN A 24 -17.56 -2.42 10.49
CA GLN A 24 -16.25 -2.72 11.05
C GLN A 24 -15.65 -1.46 11.64
N TRP A 25 -15.17 -1.56 12.88
CA TRP A 25 -14.37 -0.50 13.48
C TRP A 25 -13.00 -0.42 12.77
N ILE A 26 -12.61 0.77 12.30
CA ILE A 26 -11.36 0.99 11.57
C ILE A 26 -10.31 1.62 12.51
N GLY A 27 -10.74 2.48 13.42
CA GLY A 27 -9.85 3.20 14.31
C GLY A 27 -10.56 4.32 15.06
N GLY A 28 -9.77 5.09 15.80
CA GLY A 28 -10.30 6.22 16.57
C GLY A 28 -9.33 6.72 17.62
N SER A 29 -9.82 7.62 18.46
CA SER A 29 -9.14 8.17 19.64
C SER A 29 -10.11 8.13 20.83
N GLU A 30 -9.72 8.71 21.96
CA GLU A 30 -10.60 8.78 23.13
C GLU A 30 -11.95 9.47 22.87
N ARG A 31 -12.00 10.39 21.89
CA ARG A 31 -13.21 11.17 21.57
C ARG A 31 -13.75 10.89 20.16
N THR A 32 -13.16 9.98 19.42
CA THR A 32 -13.55 9.70 18.04
C THR A 32 -13.55 8.21 17.74
N ALA A 33 -14.52 7.75 16.95
CA ALA A 33 -14.55 6.40 16.43
C ALA A 33 -14.83 6.44 14.91
N VAL A 34 -14.17 5.57 14.17
CA VAL A 34 -14.29 5.48 12.71
C VAL A 34 -14.71 4.07 12.34
N PHE A 35 -15.80 3.94 11.56
CA PHE A 35 -16.35 2.66 11.13
C PHE A 35 -16.52 2.62 9.62
N GLN A 36 -16.42 1.42 9.07
CA GLN A 36 -16.98 1.16 7.75
C GLN A 36 -18.51 1.23 7.80
N THR A 37 -19.08 1.81 6.77
CA THR A 37 -20.53 1.86 6.58
C THR A 37 -20.88 1.70 5.11
N VAL A 38 -22.14 1.77 4.78
CA VAL A 38 -22.64 1.84 3.40
C VAL A 38 -23.60 3.01 3.26
N ARG A 39 -23.63 3.59 2.07
CA ARG A 39 -24.63 4.59 1.65
C ARG A 39 -25.35 4.08 0.40
N ASN A 40 -26.53 4.63 0.14
CA ASN A 40 -27.35 4.24 -1.02
C ASN A 40 -27.47 2.71 -1.19
N GLY A 41 -27.66 1.99 -0.06
CA GLY A 41 -27.84 0.55 -0.01
C GLY A 41 -26.55 -0.29 -0.11
N SER A 42 -25.59 0.05 -0.97
CA SER A 42 -24.44 -0.81 -1.24
C SER A 42 -23.09 -0.10 -1.37
N GLN A 43 -23.10 1.20 -1.60
CA GLN A 43 -21.84 1.95 -1.80
C GLN A 43 -21.04 2.02 -0.50
N ARG A 44 -19.79 1.54 -0.52
CA ARG A 44 -18.89 1.61 0.64
C ARG A 44 -18.61 3.07 1.02
N ALA A 45 -18.66 3.34 2.31
CA ALA A 45 -18.36 4.63 2.89
C ALA A 45 -17.71 4.44 4.26
N VAL A 46 -17.21 5.52 4.83
CA VAL A 46 -16.70 5.60 6.20
C VAL A 46 -17.58 6.57 6.97
N ILE A 47 -17.90 6.24 8.20
CA ILE A 47 -18.54 7.15 9.15
C ILE A 47 -17.60 7.40 10.32
N LYS A 48 -17.35 8.68 10.60
CA LYS A 48 -16.61 9.13 11.77
C LYS A 48 -17.61 9.67 12.79
N LEU A 49 -17.53 9.14 13.98
CA LEU A 49 -18.29 9.58 15.15
C LEU A 49 -17.36 10.42 16.04
N VAL A 50 -17.87 11.51 16.56
CA VAL A 50 -17.17 12.41 17.47
C VAL A 50 -18.06 12.61 18.69
N MET A 51 -17.53 12.45 19.91
CA MET A 51 -18.27 12.72 21.12
C MET A 51 -18.74 14.17 21.15
N ALA A 52 -20.03 14.36 21.28
CA ALA A 52 -20.62 15.68 21.41
C ALA A 52 -20.27 16.30 22.78
N ALA A 53 -20.35 17.59 22.82
CA ALA A 53 -20.15 18.34 24.04
C ALA A 53 -21.18 17.99 25.12
N THR A 54 -20.74 17.96 26.38
CA THR A 54 -21.60 17.69 27.54
C THR A 54 -22.11 18.97 28.20
N SER A 55 -21.49 20.12 27.89
CA SER A 55 -21.88 21.41 28.43
C SER A 55 -22.53 22.31 27.36
N ALA A 56 -23.41 23.21 27.82
CA ALA A 56 -24.05 24.18 26.93
C ALA A 56 -23.04 25.17 26.29
N ALA A 57 -21.95 25.48 26.99
CA ALA A 57 -20.87 26.33 26.45
C ALA A 57 -20.13 25.65 25.29
N ASP A 58 -19.94 24.35 25.36
CA ASP A 58 -19.26 23.57 24.33
C ASP A 58 -20.20 23.16 23.17
N ALA A 59 -21.52 23.28 23.34
CA ALA A 59 -22.50 22.98 22.28
C ALA A 59 -22.31 23.88 21.04
N LEU A 60 -21.83 25.11 21.22
CA LEU A 60 -21.46 26.03 20.14
C LEU A 60 -20.32 25.47 19.26
N HIS A 61 -19.39 24.69 19.86
CA HIS A 61 -18.31 24.03 19.14
C HIS A 61 -18.84 22.91 18.26
N ASP A 62 -19.85 22.20 18.73
CA ASP A 62 -20.52 21.15 17.95
C ASP A 62 -21.23 21.72 16.74
N ASP A 63 -21.97 22.83 16.89
CA ASP A 63 -22.63 23.50 15.76
C ASP A 63 -21.62 24.05 14.76
N ALA A 64 -20.53 24.63 15.25
CA ALA A 64 -19.44 25.07 14.41
C ALA A 64 -18.80 23.89 13.65
N GLN A 65 -18.63 22.72 14.28
CA GLN A 65 -18.10 21.52 13.64
C GLN A 65 -19.05 21.01 12.55
N LEU A 66 -20.34 20.92 12.80
CA LEU A 66 -21.34 20.53 11.80
C LEU A 66 -21.39 21.50 10.63
N SER A 67 -21.32 22.82 10.90
CA SER A 67 -21.23 23.86 9.87
C SER A 67 -19.98 23.68 9.00
N ARG A 68 -18.80 23.43 9.60
CA ARG A 68 -17.56 23.17 8.85
C ARG A 68 -17.69 21.95 7.93
N TRP A 69 -18.25 20.85 8.41
CA TRP A 69 -18.48 19.67 7.58
C TRP A 69 -19.47 19.92 6.44
N SER A 70 -20.54 20.67 6.72
CA SER A 70 -21.51 21.07 5.69
C SER A 70 -20.90 21.98 4.64
N ASP A 71 -20.06 22.93 5.03
CA ASP A 71 -19.31 23.80 4.11
C ASP A 71 -18.28 23.00 3.29
N THR A 72 -17.61 22.03 3.90
CA THR A 72 -16.65 21.14 3.23
C THR A 72 -17.35 20.23 2.23
N ALA A 73 -18.52 19.68 2.55
CA ALA A 73 -19.28 18.78 1.67
C ALA A 73 -19.69 19.45 0.33
N ARG A 74 -19.77 20.79 0.29
CA ARG A 74 -20.05 21.55 -0.94
C ARG A 74 -18.82 21.71 -1.83
N ARG A 75 -17.62 21.32 -1.36
CA ARG A 75 -16.37 21.46 -2.11
C ARG A 75 -16.01 20.13 -2.73
N SER A 76 -15.53 20.17 -3.95
CA SER A 76 -15.07 18.97 -4.65
C SER A 76 -13.71 19.25 -5.29
N HIS A 77 -12.77 18.36 -5.04
CA HIS A 77 -11.47 18.35 -5.69
C HIS A 77 -11.02 16.89 -5.86
N PRO A 78 -10.38 16.50 -6.96
CA PRO A 78 -9.94 15.11 -7.19
C PRO A 78 -9.13 14.53 -6.05
N HIS A 79 -8.33 15.35 -5.37
CA HIS A 79 -7.42 14.94 -4.30
C HIS A 79 -7.91 15.31 -2.90
N LEU A 80 -9.24 15.48 -2.71
CA LEU A 80 -9.88 15.62 -1.40
C LEU A 80 -10.86 14.48 -1.17
N ILE A 81 -10.85 13.91 0.03
CA ILE A 81 -11.88 12.96 0.48
C ILE A 81 -13.23 13.66 0.46
N ARG A 82 -14.20 13.08 -0.20
CA ARG A 82 -15.54 13.66 -0.31
C ARG A 82 -16.33 13.42 0.97
N LEU A 83 -16.93 14.47 1.53
CA LEU A 83 -17.91 14.36 2.59
C LEU A 83 -19.31 14.26 1.96
N PHE A 84 -20.16 13.41 2.53
CA PHE A 84 -21.49 13.14 1.98
C PHE A 84 -22.61 13.67 2.87
N GLU A 85 -22.60 13.32 4.13
CA GLU A 85 -23.66 13.66 5.10
C GLU A 85 -23.04 13.84 6.48
N ASN A 86 -23.61 14.72 7.27
CA ASN A 86 -23.22 14.93 8.66
C ASN A 86 -24.44 15.27 9.52
N GLY A 87 -24.32 15.09 10.82
CA GLY A 87 -25.41 15.38 11.72
C GLY A 87 -25.11 14.98 13.17
N ARG A 88 -26.16 14.95 13.97
CA ARG A 88 -26.15 14.47 15.35
C ARG A 88 -26.78 13.10 15.42
N CYS A 89 -26.29 12.26 16.32
CA CYS A 89 -26.90 10.97 16.62
C CYS A 89 -26.71 10.65 18.11
N HIS A 90 -27.44 9.63 18.54
CA HIS A 90 -27.36 9.09 19.90
C HIS A 90 -27.16 7.59 19.80
N ILE A 91 -26.17 7.06 20.51
CA ILE A 91 -25.87 5.65 20.59
C ILE A 91 -25.71 5.30 22.06
N ASP A 92 -26.50 4.35 22.55
CA ASP A 92 -26.63 4.04 23.97
C ASP A 92 -26.89 5.35 24.76
N ASP A 93 -26.14 5.68 25.77
CA ASP A 93 -26.27 6.93 26.52
C ASP A 93 -25.32 8.05 26.04
N THR A 94 -24.81 7.94 24.80
CA THR A 94 -23.77 8.87 24.27
C THR A 94 -24.30 9.74 23.14
N ASN A 95 -24.24 11.05 23.32
CA ASN A 95 -24.50 12.02 22.24
C ASN A 95 -23.27 12.17 21.36
N LEU A 96 -23.46 12.07 20.04
CA LEU A 96 -22.41 12.04 19.06
C LEU A 96 -22.71 12.97 17.89
N LEU A 97 -21.68 13.52 17.30
CA LEU A 97 -21.70 14.06 15.95
C LEU A 97 -21.22 12.98 14.98
N TYR A 98 -21.76 12.94 13.79
CA TYR A 98 -21.27 12.05 12.75
C TYR A 98 -20.99 12.78 11.45
N VAL A 99 -20.03 12.27 10.69
CA VAL A 99 -19.78 12.65 9.30
C VAL A 99 -19.54 11.37 8.48
N VAL A 100 -20.27 11.27 7.37
CA VAL A 100 -20.11 10.18 6.39
C VAL A 100 -19.27 10.66 5.24
N MET A 101 -18.24 9.89 4.90
CA MET A 101 -17.24 10.28 3.91
C MET A 101 -16.86 9.13 2.99
N GLU A 102 -16.15 9.46 1.94
CA GLU A 102 -15.60 8.53 0.97
C GLU A 102 -14.72 7.47 1.65
N TYR A 103 -14.84 6.22 1.23
CA TYR A 103 -14.05 5.12 1.76
C TYR A 103 -12.66 5.15 1.13
N ALA A 104 -11.64 5.20 1.96
CA ALA A 104 -10.25 5.02 1.57
C ALA A 104 -9.80 3.59 1.93
N GLU A 105 -8.96 3.03 1.09
CA GLU A 105 -8.46 1.67 1.27
C GLU A 105 -7.30 1.58 2.25
N GLU A 106 -6.38 2.52 2.15
CA GLU A 106 -5.15 2.60 2.93
C GLU A 106 -4.80 4.08 3.17
N ASP A 107 -4.04 4.33 4.21
CA ASP A 107 -3.39 5.60 4.46
C ASP A 107 -1.88 5.42 4.68
N LEU A 108 -1.10 6.49 4.55
CA LEU A 108 0.35 6.40 4.71
C LEU A 108 0.79 6.05 6.14
N GLY A 109 -0.05 6.30 7.15
CA GLY A 109 0.23 5.89 8.53
C GLY A 109 0.28 4.38 8.70
N GLN A 110 -0.42 3.62 7.84
CA GLN A 110 -0.36 2.15 7.83
C GLN A 110 0.88 1.62 7.09
N ILE A 111 1.42 2.38 6.14
CA ILE A 111 2.59 2.00 5.35
C ILE A 111 3.89 2.28 6.11
N LEU A 112 3.99 3.41 6.79
CA LEU A 112 5.21 3.87 7.43
C LEU A 112 5.81 2.90 8.47
N PRO A 113 5.04 2.18 9.31
CA PRO A 113 5.60 1.19 10.22
C PRO A 113 6.32 0.04 9.50
N ILE A 114 6.00 -0.18 8.22
CA ILE A 114 6.53 -1.28 7.40
C ILE A 114 7.79 -0.84 6.64
N ARG A 115 7.77 0.37 6.04
CA ARG A 115 8.87 0.88 5.21
C ARG A 115 8.82 2.40 5.00
N THR A 116 9.95 2.97 4.60
CA THR A 116 10.02 4.33 4.05
C THR A 116 9.45 4.39 2.63
N LEU A 117 9.13 5.58 2.16
CA LEU A 117 8.86 5.83 0.75
C LEU A 117 10.18 6.16 0.00
N SER A 118 10.27 5.70 -1.24
CA SER A 118 11.32 6.13 -2.16
C SER A 118 11.10 7.58 -2.61
N THR A 119 12.15 8.24 -3.11
CA THR A 119 12.04 9.59 -3.67
C THR A 119 10.95 9.71 -4.73
N THR A 120 10.81 8.71 -5.61
CA THR A 120 9.77 8.69 -6.66
C THR A 120 8.38 8.66 -6.06
N GLU A 121 8.12 7.77 -5.08
CA GLU A 121 6.84 7.68 -4.39
C GLU A 121 6.48 8.96 -3.66
N VAL A 122 7.47 9.60 -3.03
CA VAL A 122 7.26 10.88 -2.36
C VAL A 122 6.89 11.97 -3.37
N LEU A 123 7.51 12.02 -4.54
CA LEU A 123 7.17 12.98 -5.60
C LEU A 123 5.76 12.70 -6.15
N GLU A 124 5.39 11.43 -6.35
CA GLU A 124 4.04 11.03 -6.77
C GLU A 124 2.97 11.38 -5.71
N MET A 125 3.30 11.31 -4.44
CA MET A 125 2.43 11.72 -3.33
C MET A 125 2.35 13.24 -3.20
N LEU A 126 3.46 13.93 -3.38
CA LEU A 126 3.58 15.37 -3.11
C LEU A 126 2.75 16.21 -4.09
N GLN A 127 2.72 15.84 -5.37
CA GLN A 127 1.98 16.59 -6.38
C GLN A 127 0.48 16.67 -6.06
N PRO A 128 -0.29 15.56 -5.92
CA PRO A 128 -1.72 15.62 -5.60
C PRO A 128 -2.00 16.28 -4.24
N THR A 129 -1.12 16.08 -3.26
CA THR A 129 -1.23 16.74 -1.96
C THR A 129 -1.09 18.27 -2.08
N ALA A 130 -0.10 18.75 -2.84
CA ALA A 130 0.10 20.17 -3.08
C ALA A 130 -1.03 20.78 -3.93
N GLU A 131 -1.58 20.04 -4.89
CA GLU A 131 -2.75 20.48 -5.69
C GLU A 131 -3.98 20.69 -4.79
N ALA A 132 -4.27 19.74 -3.90
CA ALA A 132 -5.36 19.86 -2.93
C ALA A 132 -5.16 21.04 -1.98
N LEU A 133 -3.94 21.23 -1.45
CA LEU A 133 -3.63 22.37 -0.58
C LEU A 133 -3.71 23.70 -1.32
N ALA A 134 -3.21 23.80 -2.55
CA ALA A 134 -3.32 25.01 -3.36
C ALA A 134 -4.77 25.39 -3.64
N PHE A 135 -5.65 24.41 -3.89
CA PHE A 135 -7.08 24.60 -4.04
C PHE A 135 -7.71 25.13 -2.75
N LEU A 136 -7.45 24.48 -1.61
CA LEU A 136 -7.99 24.90 -0.31
C LEU A 136 -7.53 26.29 0.08
N HIS A 137 -6.23 26.58 -0.01
CA HIS A 137 -5.64 27.88 0.33
C HIS A 137 -6.19 29.00 -0.56
N GLY A 138 -6.36 28.72 -1.87
CA GLY A 138 -6.98 29.66 -2.81
C GLY A 138 -8.45 29.95 -2.50
N ALA A 139 -9.16 29.03 -1.85
CA ALA A 139 -10.54 29.16 -1.41
C ALA A 139 -10.69 29.74 0.02
N GLY A 140 -9.60 30.11 0.68
CA GLY A 140 -9.60 30.63 2.06
C GLY A 140 -9.76 29.56 3.14
N PHE A 141 -9.41 28.31 2.83
CA PHE A 141 -9.44 27.17 3.77
C PHE A 141 -8.05 26.63 4.03
N VAL A 142 -7.90 26.03 5.19
CA VAL A 142 -6.68 25.38 5.69
C VAL A 142 -7.03 23.97 6.14
N HIS A 143 -6.15 23.02 5.86
CA HIS A 143 -6.37 21.62 6.21
C HIS A 143 -6.19 21.35 7.70
N THR A 144 -5.23 22.00 8.34
CA THR A 144 -4.88 21.96 9.78
C THR A 144 -4.37 20.62 10.32
N ARG A 145 -4.39 19.54 9.55
CA ARG A 145 -4.01 18.19 10.00
C ARG A 145 -3.31 17.38 8.91
N ILE A 146 -2.37 17.97 8.17
CA ILE A 146 -1.54 17.21 7.24
C ILE A 146 -0.60 16.31 8.05
N LYS A 147 -0.73 15.01 7.83
CA LYS A 147 0.10 13.95 8.43
C LYS A 147 -0.11 12.65 7.66
N PRO A 148 0.77 11.64 7.80
CA PRO A 148 0.68 10.41 7.02
C PRO A 148 -0.70 9.73 7.09
N SER A 149 -1.32 9.61 8.26
CA SER A 149 -2.65 8.97 8.38
C SER A 149 -3.81 9.76 7.77
N ASN A 150 -3.58 10.97 7.28
CA ASN A 150 -4.56 11.80 6.58
C ASN A 150 -4.26 11.94 5.08
N ILE A 151 -3.31 11.16 4.57
CA ILE A 151 -3.00 11.02 3.14
C ILE A 151 -3.34 9.58 2.76
N MET A 152 -4.36 9.43 1.91
CA MET A 152 -5.09 8.19 1.72
C MET A 152 -5.14 7.80 0.25
N ALA A 153 -5.23 6.50 0.00
CA ALA A 153 -5.50 5.95 -1.32
C ALA A 153 -7.00 5.64 -1.48
N VAL A 154 -7.59 6.15 -2.57
CA VAL A 154 -8.97 5.92 -2.97
C VAL A 154 -8.97 5.53 -4.44
N ASP A 155 -9.37 4.32 -4.78
CA ASP A 155 -9.39 3.75 -6.14
C ASP A 155 -8.06 3.98 -6.84
N ASN A 156 -7.16 4.30 -7.00
CA ASN A 156 -5.88 4.63 -7.65
C ASN A 156 -5.54 6.13 -7.56
N GLN A 157 -6.29 6.89 -6.77
CA GLN A 157 -6.01 8.30 -6.55
C GLN A 157 -5.55 8.52 -5.13
N LEU A 158 -4.58 9.42 -4.99
CA LEU A 158 -4.20 9.90 -3.68
C LEU A 158 -5.07 11.09 -3.31
N LYS A 159 -5.62 11.06 -2.10
CA LYS A 159 -6.47 12.10 -1.53
C LYS A 159 -6.05 12.44 -0.11
N ILE A 160 -6.22 13.68 0.30
CA ILE A 160 -6.09 14.09 1.69
C ILE A 160 -7.46 14.14 2.36
N SER A 161 -7.51 13.88 3.67
CA SER A 161 -8.74 13.97 4.46
C SER A 161 -9.34 15.37 4.35
N SER A 162 -10.64 15.50 4.56
CA SER A 162 -11.31 16.80 4.46
C SER A 162 -12.22 17.13 5.66
N ASP A 163 -12.28 16.23 6.62
CA ASP A 163 -13.10 16.36 7.83
C ASP A 163 -12.54 17.32 8.88
N CYS A 164 -11.35 17.86 8.64
CA CYS A 164 -10.61 18.72 9.55
C CYS A 164 -10.39 20.15 9.01
N LEU A 165 -11.05 20.53 7.90
CA LEU A 165 -10.86 21.85 7.30
C LEU A 165 -11.37 22.99 8.19
N ARG A 166 -10.65 24.10 8.18
CA ARG A 166 -11.01 25.36 8.86
C ARG A 166 -10.87 26.54 7.90
N LYS A 167 -11.55 27.63 8.20
CA LYS A 167 -11.32 28.91 7.51
C LYS A 167 -9.98 29.51 7.95
N THR A 168 -9.30 30.18 7.04
CA THR A 168 -8.07 30.91 7.36
C THR A 168 -8.33 31.92 8.49
N GLY A 169 -7.44 31.94 9.49
CA GLY A 169 -7.57 32.79 10.68
C GLY A 169 -8.44 32.19 11.79
N GLU A 170 -9.19 31.13 11.54
CA GLU A 170 -10.01 30.48 12.56
C GLU A 170 -9.10 29.88 13.65
N ARG A 171 -9.37 30.25 14.90
CA ARG A 171 -8.60 29.73 16.04
C ARG A 171 -9.00 28.28 16.34
N ALA A 172 -8.01 27.45 16.56
CA ALA A 172 -8.21 26.10 17.09
C ALA A 172 -8.29 26.16 18.62
N GLU A 173 -9.04 25.23 19.18
CA GLU A 173 -9.00 25.02 20.64
C GLU A 173 -7.59 24.67 21.09
N ALA A 174 -7.22 25.13 22.28
CA ALA A 174 -5.98 24.74 22.93
C ALA A 174 -6.00 23.21 23.13
N GLY A 175 -5.01 22.54 22.60
CA GLY A 175 -4.81 21.12 22.73
C GLY A 175 -3.31 20.81 22.75
N ALA A 176 -2.94 19.58 23.15
CA ALA A 176 -1.55 19.16 23.07
C ALA A 176 -1.01 19.33 21.67
N SER A 177 0.19 19.90 21.54
CA SER A 177 0.89 20.02 20.26
C SER A 177 1.27 18.63 19.78
N GLY A 178 1.00 18.35 18.49
CA GLY A 178 1.42 17.11 17.84
C GLY A 178 2.73 17.29 17.09
N ALA A 179 3.40 16.20 16.76
CA ALA A 179 4.67 16.20 16.04
C ALA A 179 4.64 16.92 14.67
N TYR A 180 3.47 17.09 14.10
CA TYR A 180 3.28 17.76 12.81
C TYR A 180 2.83 19.23 12.94
N ASP A 181 2.58 19.70 14.15
CA ASP A 181 2.13 21.08 14.38
C ASP A 181 3.31 22.07 14.23
N PRO A 182 3.06 23.28 13.70
CA PRO A 182 4.09 24.28 13.50
C PRO A 182 4.52 24.94 14.81
N PRO A 183 5.74 25.51 14.88
CA PRO A 183 6.28 26.13 16.10
C PRO A 183 5.48 27.32 16.59
N GLU A 184 4.82 28.06 15.70
CA GLU A 184 3.91 29.15 16.08
C GLU A 184 2.65 28.67 16.82
N GLY A 185 2.41 27.36 16.79
CA GLY A 185 1.32 26.70 17.49
C GLY A 185 -0.07 27.02 16.92
N ARG A 186 -1.08 26.35 17.48
CA ARG A 186 -2.47 26.48 17.04
C ARG A 186 -3.12 27.81 17.47
N ALA A 187 -2.57 28.46 18.48
CA ALA A 187 -3.06 29.73 18.99
C ALA A 187 -2.93 30.87 17.98
N ALA A 188 -1.97 30.78 17.04
CA ALA A 188 -1.82 31.75 15.95
C ALA A 188 -2.97 31.72 14.95
N GLY A 189 -3.86 30.74 15.02
CA GLY A 189 -4.95 30.52 14.06
C GLY A 189 -4.54 29.68 12.85
N ALA A 190 -5.54 29.11 12.19
CA ALA A 190 -5.35 28.29 11.00
C ALA A 190 -4.74 29.10 9.86
N SER A 191 -3.60 28.71 9.33
CA SER A 191 -2.92 29.42 8.26
C SER A 191 -2.41 28.47 7.16
N PRO A 192 -2.36 28.87 5.89
CA PRO A 192 -1.71 28.11 4.84
C PRO A 192 -0.27 27.71 5.18
N ALA A 193 0.48 28.59 5.83
CA ALA A 193 1.86 28.32 6.25
C ALA A 193 1.95 27.19 7.29
N ALA A 194 0.94 27.01 8.14
CA ALA A 194 0.87 25.90 9.09
C ALA A 194 0.71 24.55 8.36
N ASP A 195 -0.12 24.47 7.31
CA ASP A 195 -0.23 23.27 6.47
C ASP A 195 1.09 22.93 5.76
N ILE A 196 1.81 23.96 5.29
CA ILE A 196 3.11 23.75 4.64
C ILE A 196 4.14 23.21 5.61
N TRP A 197 4.18 23.70 6.85
CA TRP A 197 5.02 23.08 7.89
C TRP A 197 4.66 21.61 8.12
N SER A 198 3.37 21.32 8.35
CA SER A 198 2.86 19.97 8.55
C SER A 198 3.18 19.04 7.36
N LEU A 199 3.16 19.57 6.13
CA LEU A 199 3.60 18.86 4.94
C LEU A 199 5.10 18.55 4.98
N GLY A 200 5.93 19.53 5.36
CA GLY A 200 7.37 19.34 5.54
C GLY A 200 7.70 18.23 6.56
N MET A 201 7.01 18.24 7.71
CA MET A 201 7.12 17.19 8.73
C MET A 201 6.67 15.84 8.20
N THR A 202 5.58 15.82 7.41
CA THR A 202 5.10 14.59 6.75
C THR A 202 6.13 14.05 5.77
N LEU A 203 6.78 14.91 4.96
CA LEU A 203 7.84 14.50 4.04
C LEU A 203 9.03 13.88 4.79
N VAL A 204 9.43 14.46 5.91
CA VAL A 204 10.48 13.86 6.76
C VAL A 204 10.04 12.49 7.24
N ALA A 205 8.84 12.36 7.81
CA ALA A 205 8.34 11.09 8.33
C ALA A 205 8.32 9.99 7.26
N VAL A 206 7.82 10.27 6.04
CA VAL A 206 7.74 9.26 4.97
C VAL A 206 9.09 8.87 4.39
N LEU A 207 10.09 9.74 4.48
CA LEU A 207 11.45 9.49 4.01
C LEU A 207 12.34 8.79 5.04
N THR A 208 12.08 8.99 6.33
CA THR A 208 12.95 8.49 7.41
C THR A 208 12.31 7.38 8.24
N GLN A 209 11.00 7.17 8.13
CA GLN A 209 10.20 6.25 8.95
C GLN A 209 10.18 6.63 10.45
N HIS A 210 10.61 7.84 10.76
CA HIS A 210 10.59 8.38 12.12
C HIS A 210 9.64 9.57 12.19
N GLU A 211 8.86 9.61 13.25
CA GLU A 211 8.08 10.80 13.58
C GLU A 211 9.05 11.90 14.00
N PRO A 212 9.15 13.00 13.23
CA PRO A 212 10.15 14.01 13.53
C PRO A 212 9.80 14.72 14.84
N GLN A 213 10.78 14.80 15.73
CA GLN A 213 10.67 15.57 16.97
C GLN A 213 11.53 16.82 16.81
N ILE A 214 10.88 17.96 16.60
CA ILE A 214 11.55 19.26 16.56
C ILE A 214 11.39 19.91 17.93
N THR A 215 12.49 19.95 18.68
CA THR A 215 12.58 20.63 19.98
C THR A 215 13.14 22.05 19.83
N ASP A 216 13.84 22.31 18.70
CA ASP A 216 14.42 23.59 18.35
C ASP A 216 14.01 23.98 16.93
N PRO A 217 13.48 25.19 16.67
CA PRO A 217 13.09 25.68 15.34
C PRO A 217 14.17 25.54 14.25
N ASP A 218 15.44 25.63 14.61
CA ASP A 218 16.56 25.49 13.65
C ASP A 218 16.86 24.04 13.27
N GLN A 219 16.32 23.05 13.97
CA GLN A 219 16.49 21.63 13.64
C GLN A 219 15.89 21.25 12.28
N GLY A 220 14.91 21.98 11.79
CA GLY A 220 14.33 21.77 10.45
C GLY A 220 15.37 21.81 9.34
N LYS A 221 16.40 22.67 9.48
CA LYS A 221 17.53 22.76 8.55
C LYS A 221 18.45 21.55 8.62
N ALA A 222 18.73 21.08 9.83
CA ALA A 222 19.58 19.88 10.05
C ALA A 222 18.89 18.61 9.53
N ILE A 223 17.60 18.47 9.79
CA ILE A 223 16.79 17.32 9.32
C ILE A 223 16.75 17.28 7.78
N ALA A 224 16.55 18.42 7.12
CA ALA A 224 16.58 18.50 5.66
C ALA A 224 17.97 18.11 5.08
N GLY A 225 19.04 18.30 5.82
CA GLY A 225 20.42 17.95 5.39
C GLY A 225 20.61 16.48 5.06
N GLY A 226 19.87 15.57 5.69
CA GLY A 226 19.90 14.12 5.42
C GLY A 226 19.08 13.67 4.21
N ILE A 227 18.27 14.56 3.62
CA ILE A 227 17.40 14.25 2.50
C ILE A 227 18.09 14.58 1.17
N GLN A 228 17.87 13.75 0.14
CA GLN A 228 18.43 13.97 -1.19
C GLN A 228 17.63 14.98 -2.01
N GLU A 229 18.29 15.67 -2.96
CA GLU A 229 17.58 16.48 -3.94
C GLU A 229 16.71 15.61 -4.87
N PRO A 230 15.56 16.08 -5.36
CA PRO A 230 15.04 17.47 -5.24
C PRO A 230 14.25 17.74 -3.95
N LEU A 231 14.01 16.73 -3.11
CA LEU A 231 13.16 16.84 -1.93
C LEU A 231 13.79 17.68 -0.81
N ARG A 232 15.12 17.68 -0.68
CA ARG A 232 15.82 18.48 0.33
C ARG A 232 15.43 19.96 0.26
N GLY A 233 15.50 20.55 -0.93
CA GLY A 233 15.15 21.95 -1.13
C GLY A 233 13.68 22.24 -0.80
N ILE A 234 12.75 21.33 -1.07
CA ILE A 234 11.33 21.47 -0.73
C ILE A 234 11.13 21.40 0.78
N VAL A 235 11.66 20.35 1.42
CA VAL A 235 11.56 20.17 2.88
C VAL A 235 12.16 21.37 3.63
N HIS A 236 13.33 21.84 3.22
CA HIS A 236 13.99 23.02 3.82
C HIS A 236 13.10 24.27 3.73
N GLN A 237 12.38 24.49 2.62
CA GLN A 237 11.49 25.63 2.48
C GLN A 237 10.19 25.46 3.27
N CYS A 238 9.70 24.23 3.41
CA CYS A 238 8.51 23.96 4.24
C CYS A 238 8.78 24.17 5.73
N LEU A 239 9.97 23.78 6.20
CA LEU A 239 10.35 23.81 7.62
C LEU A 239 11.09 25.11 8.04
N ARG A 240 10.81 26.24 7.37
CA ARG A 240 11.26 27.54 7.84
C ARG A 240 10.58 27.92 9.15
N PRO A 241 11.32 28.33 10.20
CA PRO A 241 10.71 28.76 11.48
C PRO A 241 9.70 29.88 11.28
N ASP A 242 10.07 30.90 10.52
CA ASP A 242 9.20 32.02 10.19
C ASP A 242 8.15 31.59 9.15
N PRO A 243 6.83 31.63 9.50
CA PRO A 243 5.76 31.26 8.58
C PRO A 243 5.74 32.06 7.28
N GLN A 244 6.19 33.32 7.32
CA GLN A 244 6.23 34.19 6.13
C GLN A 244 7.32 33.83 5.13
N GLN A 245 8.33 33.08 5.57
CA GLN A 245 9.42 32.60 4.73
C GLN A 245 9.18 31.20 4.15
N ARG A 246 8.11 30.53 4.56
CA ARG A 246 7.74 29.22 4.00
C ARG A 246 7.25 29.35 2.57
N CYS A 247 7.56 28.35 1.74
CA CYS A 247 6.98 28.29 0.40
C CYS A 247 5.46 28.07 0.48
N SER A 248 4.75 28.43 -0.58
CA SER A 248 3.34 28.08 -0.75
C SER A 248 3.16 26.71 -1.41
N ALA A 249 1.97 26.14 -1.37
CA ALA A 249 1.64 24.93 -2.12
C ALA A 249 1.84 25.11 -3.65
N ARG A 250 1.60 26.32 -4.17
CA ARG A 250 1.85 26.66 -5.58
C ARG A 250 3.34 26.70 -5.92
N ASP A 251 4.19 27.16 -5.01
CA ASP A 251 5.65 27.15 -5.22
C ASP A 251 6.17 25.71 -5.29
N ILE A 252 5.61 24.80 -4.47
CA ILE A 252 5.93 23.37 -4.54
C ILE A 252 5.55 22.82 -5.91
N LEU A 253 4.33 23.08 -6.40
CA LEU A 253 3.89 22.63 -7.72
C LEU A 253 4.77 23.17 -8.85
N THR A 254 5.14 24.45 -8.80
CA THR A 254 6.05 25.07 -9.78
C THR A 254 7.40 24.35 -9.80
N ARG A 255 7.95 24.01 -8.63
CA ARG A 255 9.22 23.26 -8.54
C ARG A 255 9.11 21.84 -9.07
N LEU A 256 8.00 21.14 -8.83
CA LEU A 256 7.75 19.81 -9.37
C LEU A 256 7.63 19.80 -10.90
N GLN A 257 7.09 20.85 -11.49
CA GLN A 257 6.95 21.04 -12.94
C GLN A 257 8.25 21.48 -13.61
N SER A 258 9.10 22.20 -12.87
CA SER A 258 10.41 22.57 -13.36
C SER A 258 11.24 21.30 -13.49
N LYS A 259 11.45 20.83 -14.74
CA LYS A 259 12.42 19.75 -14.99
C LYS A 259 13.72 20.15 -14.32
N PRO A 260 14.38 19.27 -13.53
CA PRO A 260 15.74 19.55 -13.12
C PRO A 260 16.50 19.81 -14.42
N GLN A 261 17.02 21.00 -14.60
CA GLN A 261 18.12 21.20 -15.54
C GLN A 261 19.23 20.32 -14.94
N ILE A 262 19.35 19.10 -15.48
CA ILE A 262 20.58 18.35 -15.34
C ILE A 262 21.62 19.29 -15.94
N GLY A 263 22.33 20.01 -15.07
CA GLY A 263 23.37 20.95 -15.48
C GLY A 263 24.20 20.23 -16.51
N ALA A 264 24.38 20.84 -17.67
CA ALA A 264 25.29 20.31 -18.67
C ALA A 264 26.58 19.92 -17.94
N PRO A 265 27.12 18.71 -18.13
CA PRO A 265 28.31 18.30 -17.44
C PRO A 265 29.40 19.35 -17.72
N PRO A 266 30.21 19.73 -16.70
CA PRO A 266 31.26 20.70 -16.89
C PRO A 266 32.08 20.36 -18.14
N PRO A 267 32.54 21.32 -18.93
CA PRO A 267 33.21 21.06 -20.22
C PRO A 267 34.40 20.08 -20.11
N GLU A 268 35.00 19.95 -18.94
CA GLU A 268 36.05 18.95 -18.67
C GLU A 268 35.58 17.48 -18.74
N ALA A 269 34.34 17.19 -18.40
CA ALA A 269 33.81 15.81 -18.49
C ALA A 269 33.54 15.40 -19.95
N ALA A 270 33.21 16.35 -20.81
CA ALA A 270 33.02 16.10 -22.24
C ALA A 270 34.37 15.80 -22.95
N THR A 271 35.46 16.46 -22.52
CA THR A 271 36.80 16.22 -23.05
C THR A 271 37.35 14.84 -22.67
N LYS A 272 37.12 14.38 -21.43
CA LYS A 272 37.52 13.02 -20.99
C LYS A 272 36.74 11.91 -21.73
N LYS A 273 35.44 12.09 -21.99
CA LYS A 273 34.67 11.12 -22.77
C LYS A 273 35.08 11.04 -24.23
N ARG A 274 35.46 12.16 -24.85
CA ARG A 274 35.99 12.19 -26.24
C ARG A 274 37.33 11.48 -26.35
N LEU A 275 38.23 11.70 -25.41
CA LEU A 275 39.58 11.05 -25.37
C LEU A 275 39.47 9.53 -25.14
N LEU A 276 38.52 9.06 -24.36
CA LEU A 276 38.25 7.62 -24.17
C LEU A 276 37.65 6.97 -25.40
N ALA A 277 36.76 7.64 -26.13
CA ALA A 277 36.14 7.13 -27.36
C ALA A 277 37.16 7.05 -28.51
N GLU A 278 38.10 7.98 -28.60
CA GLU A 278 39.17 7.96 -29.60
C GLU A 278 40.19 6.84 -29.33
N ARG A 279 40.51 6.59 -28.07
CA ARG A 279 41.43 5.48 -27.70
C ARG A 279 40.85 4.10 -28.01
N TRP A 280 39.53 3.93 -27.95
CA TRP A 280 38.89 2.65 -28.21
C TRP A 280 38.87 2.26 -29.69
N LYS A 281 38.94 3.20 -30.60
CA LYS A 281 39.05 2.93 -32.06
C LYS A 281 40.33 2.19 -32.43
N TRP A 282 41.39 2.31 -31.60
CA TRP A 282 42.70 1.65 -31.80
C TRP A 282 42.84 0.35 -30.99
N ILE A 283 42.10 0.18 -29.90
CA ILE A 283 42.19 -1.01 -29.04
C ILE A 283 41.43 -2.22 -29.64
N VAL A 284 40.31 -1.99 -30.30
CA VAL A 284 39.48 -3.09 -30.88
C VAL A 284 40.21 -3.85 -32.00
N PRO A 285 40.91 -3.24 -32.98
CA PRO A 285 41.64 -3.98 -34.01
C PRO A 285 42.88 -4.73 -33.44
N ILE A 286 43.52 -4.23 -32.40
CA ILE A 286 44.65 -4.92 -31.76
C ILE A 286 44.18 -6.16 -30.99
N ALA A 287 43.04 -6.10 -30.29
CA ALA A 287 42.47 -7.24 -29.57
C ALA A 287 42.03 -8.34 -30.54
N VAL A 288 41.46 -7.98 -31.69
CA VAL A 288 41.06 -8.95 -32.73
C VAL A 288 42.28 -9.61 -33.36
N ALA A 289 43.37 -8.87 -33.63
CA ALA A 289 44.61 -9.42 -34.16
C ALA A 289 45.29 -10.42 -33.19
N VAL A 290 45.27 -10.15 -31.89
CA VAL A 290 45.80 -11.06 -30.86
C VAL A 290 45.01 -12.33 -30.75
N VAL A 291 43.66 -12.26 -30.84
CA VAL A 291 42.81 -13.45 -30.81
C VAL A 291 42.96 -14.30 -32.06
N VAL A 292 43.13 -13.70 -33.25
CA VAL A 292 43.40 -14.43 -34.52
C VAL A 292 44.76 -15.10 -34.47
N LEU A 293 45.79 -14.46 -33.92
CA LEU A 293 47.11 -15.02 -33.76
C LEU A 293 47.13 -16.18 -32.76
N ALA A 294 46.37 -16.11 -31.67
CA ALA A 294 46.22 -17.19 -30.69
C ALA A 294 45.44 -18.41 -31.27
N LEU A 295 44.46 -18.17 -32.12
CA LEU A 295 43.70 -19.26 -32.77
C LEU A 295 44.50 -19.96 -33.86
N VAL A 296 45.36 -19.25 -34.60
CA VAL A 296 46.26 -19.83 -35.62
C VAL A 296 47.44 -20.51 -34.99
N GLY A 297 48.03 -19.93 -33.91
CA GLY A 297 49.14 -20.57 -33.15
C GLY A 297 48.71 -21.82 -32.39
N GLY A 298 47.48 -21.81 -31.85
CA GLY A 298 46.92 -22.98 -31.12
C GLY A 298 46.66 -24.21 -32.01
N ARG A 299 46.46 -24.02 -33.32
CA ARG A 299 46.31 -25.15 -34.24
C ARG A 299 47.63 -25.82 -34.65
N PHE A 300 48.77 -25.16 -34.47
CA PHE A 300 50.06 -25.73 -34.79
C PHE A 300 50.72 -26.50 -33.62
N MET A 301 50.26 -26.32 -32.39
CA MET A 301 50.78 -27.00 -31.22
C MET A 301 50.01 -28.29 -30.83
N PHE A 302 48.90 -28.61 -31.46
CA PHE A 302 48.06 -29.77 -31.07
C PHE A 302 48.26 -31.00 -31.96
N GLN A 303 49.38 -31.04 -32.72
CA GLN A 303 49.68 -32.16 -33.57
C GLN A 303 51.05 -32.80 -33.19
N SER A 304 51.20 -33.21 -31.94
CA SER A 304 52.23 -34.20 -31.55
C SER A 304 52.09 -34.56 -30.07
N ARG A 305 51.45 -35.65 -29.78
CA ARG A 305 51.90 -36.77 -28.91
C ARG A 305 50.77 -37.66 -28.51
N SER A 306 50.78 -38.85 -29.12
CA SER A 306 50.01 -40.01 -28.74
C SER A 306 50.80 -40.85 -27.71
N THR A 307 50.05 -41.31 -26.68
CA THR A 307 50.07 -42.62 -25.98
C THR A 307 51.34 -43.06 -25.19
N PRO A 308 51.29 -44.02 -24.29
CA PRO A 308 50.13 -44.71 -23.66
C PRO A 308 50.30 -45.07 -22.14
N SER A 309 49.18 -45.48 -21.54
CA SER A 309 49.03 -46.64 -20.60
C SER A 309 49.66 -46.64 -19.20
N THR A 310 48.89 -46.88 -18.16
CA THR A 310 48.84 -48.11 -17.36
C THR A 310 48.26 -47.86 -15.98
N GLU A 311 47.16 -48.59 -15.71
CA GLU A 311 46.77 -49.34 -14.52
C GLU A 311 47.01 -48.82 -13.11
N ALA A 312 46.00 -48.76 -12.28
CA ALA A 312 45.62 -49.79 -11.32
C ALA A 312 44.57 -49.26 -10.30
N ARG A 313 43.57 -50.06 -10.16
CA ARG A 313 42.59 -50.16 -9.05
C ARG A 313 43.29 -50.91 -7.88
N PRO A 314 42.66 -51.20 -6.71
CA PRO A 314 41.50 -50.70 -5.97
C PRO A 314 41.79 -50.54 -4.44
N VAL A 315 40.80 -50.23 -3.61
CA VAL A 315 40.34 -51.02 -2.42
C VAL A 315 39.38 -50.18 -1.55
N GLU A 316 38.15 -50.65 -1.45
CA GLU A 316 37.22 -50.50 -0.29
C GLU A 316 37.70 -51.50 0.83
N PRO A 317 37.11 -51.64 2.02
CA PRO A 317 35.76 -51.34 2.48
C PRO A 317 35.56 -51.02 4.01
N SER A 318 34.28 -51.01 4.40
CA SER A 318 33.71 -51.40 5.73
C SER A 318 33.66 -50.33 6.82
N THR A 319 32.64 -50.13 7.62
CA THR A 319 31.56 -51.00 8.13
C THR A 319 30.47 -50.17 8.83
N VAL A 320 29.26 -50.66 8.78
CA VAL A 320 28.08 -50.38 9.61
C VAL A 320 28.22 -51.19 10.93
N PRO A 321 27.54 -50.95 12.08
CA PRO A 321 26.10 -51.13 12.24
C PRO A 321 25.38 -50.23 13.30
N ALA A 322 24.08 -50.09 13.13
CA ALA A 322 22.92 -50.43 13.96
C ALA A 322 22.85 -49.91 15.41
N GLU A 323 21.73 -49.38 15.87
CA GLU A 323 20.57 -50.14 16.37
C GLU A 323 19.42 -49.21 16.80
N VAL A 324 18.18 -49.67 16.63
CA VAL A 324 16.87 -49.14 17.10
C VAL A 324 16.59 -49.72 18.50
N PRO A 325 15.77 -49.12 19.39
CA PRO A 325 14.43 -49.67 19.49
C PRO A 325 13.27 -48.69 19.77
N ALA A 326 12.09 -49.17 19.43
CA ALA A 326 10.75 -48.67 19.61
C ALA A 326 10.19 -48.84 21.02
N GLU A 327 9.08 -48.14 21.32
CA GLU A 327 7.87 -48.51 22.08
C GLU A 327 7.18 -47.26 22.60
N LYS A 328 5.90 -47.03 22.67
CA LYS A 328 4.62 -47.70 22.59
C LYS A 328 3.49 -46.71 22.53
N SER A 329 2.46 -47.02 21.80
CA SER A 329 1.10 -46.46 21.95
C SER A 329 0.38 -47.02 23.18
N PRO A 330 -0.67 -46.39 23.74
CA PRO A 330 -1.98 -46.98 23.53
C PRO A 330 -3.17 -46.01 23.33
N ALA A 331 -4.11 -46.41 22.51
CA ALA A 331 -5.55 -46.10 22.57
C ALA A 331 -6.22 -47.10 23.57
N PRO A 332 -7.55 -47.10 23.79
CA PRO A 332 -8.72 -46.41 23.24
C PRO A 332 -9.78 -46.04 24.31
N PHE A 333 -10.86 -45.34 23.99
CA PHE A 333 -12.18 -45.69 24.50
C PHE A 333 -13.33 -45.31 23.56
N SER A 334 -14.29 -46.20 23.54
CA SER A 334 -15.41 -46.43 22.66
C SER A 334 -16.69 -45.77 23.19
N GLY A 335 -17.65 -45.49 22.29
CA GLY A 335 -19.04 -45.15 22.64
C GLY A 335 -19.96 -45.13 21.41
N LYS A 336 -20.70 -46.18 21.27
CA LYS A 336 -21.68 -46.57 20.22
C LYS A 336 -22.92 -45.72 20.17
N ALA A 337 -23.53 -45.59 18.96
CA ALA A 337 -24.85 -46.16 18.53
C ALA A 337 -25.17 -45.62 17.13
N LYS A 338 -25.31 -46.44 16.17
CA LYS A 338 -26.45 -47.07 15.46
C LYS A 338 -27.42 -46.05 14.86
N GLU A 339 -27.87 -46.07 13.63
CA GLU A 339 -28.24 -47.01 12.57
C GLU A 339 -28.93 -46.19 11.51
N GLN A 340 -28.75 -46.22 10.28
CA GLN A 340 -29.34 -47.07 9.27
C GLN A 340 -28.81 -46.84 7.86
N GLU A 341 -28.61 -47.90 7.25
CA GLU A 341 -28.23 -48.37 5.95
C GLU A 341 -29.10 -47.83 4.81
N LYS A 342 -28.43 -47.33 3.73
CA LYS A 342 -28.94 -47.58 2.38
C LYS A 342 -27.80 -47.72 1.39
N VAL A 343 -27.57 -48.92 0.97
CA VAL A 343 -26.73 -49.38 -0.10
C VAL A 343 -26.90 -48.56 -1.35
N ARG A 344 -25.83 -47.99 -1.87
CA ARG A 344 -25.70 -47.62 -3.26
C ARG A 344 -24.27 -47.92 -3.74
N GLU A 345 -24.24 -48.73 -4.70
CA GLU A 345 -23.23 -49.32 -5.54
C GLU A 345 -21.97 -48.48 -5.71
N LYS A 346 -20.82 -49.10 -5.41
CA LYS A 346 -19.47 -48.62 -5.65
C LYS A 346 -19.18 -48.67 -7.15
N THR A 347 -19.39 -47.55 -7.84
CA THR A 347 -18.72 -47.30 -9.11
C THR A 347 -17.41 -46.55 -8.80
N THR A 348 -16.33 -47.15 -9.18
CA THR A 348 -14.96 -46.59 -9.15
C THR A 348 -14.94 -45.31 -9.97
N PRO A 349 -14.50 -44.13 -9.45
CA PRO A 349 -14.45 -42.91 -10.25
C PRO A 349 -13.32 -43.04 -11.28
N GLU A 350 -13.70 -43.04 -12.54
CA GLU A 350 -12.83 -42.84 -13.68
C GLU A 350 -12.12 -41.50 -13.50
N LYS A 351 -10.80 -41.47 -13.73
CA LYS A 351 -9.94 -40.31 -13.52
C LYS A 351 -10.49 -39.08 -14.25
N ALA A 352 -11.09 -38.15 -13.51
CA ALA A 352 -11.41 -36.84 -14.04
C ALA A 352 -10.18 -36.20 -14.67
N GLY A 353 -10.29 -35.75 -15.91
CA GLY A 353 -9.23 -35.05 -16.62
C GLY A 353 -8.86 -33.77 -15.85
N ARG A 354 -7.61 -33.31 -15.95
CA ARG A 354 -7.20 -32.03 -15.38
C ARG A 354 -7.83 -30.88 -16.16
N GLY A 355 -8.42 -29.92 -15.45
CA GLY A 355 -8.84 -28.66 -16.05
C GLY A 355 -7.62 -27.83 -16.53
N SER A 356 -7.87 -26.87 -17.42
CA SER A 356 -6.85 -25.95 -17.90
C SER A 356 -7.34 -24.49 -17.85
N VAL A 357 -6.41 -23.54 -17.90
CA VAL A 357 -6.74 -22.12 -17.97
C VAL A 357 -6.97 -21.71 -19.41
N LEU A 358 -8.15 -21.20 -19.74
CA LEU A 358 -8.49 -20.67 -21.07
C LEU A 358 -8.11 -19.20 -21.21
N GLN A 359 -8.41 -18.41 -20.19
CA GLN A 359 -8.11 -16.98 -20.18
C GLN A 359 -7.54 -16.56 -18.83
N GLN A 360 -6.32 -16.05 -18.87
CA GLN A 360 -5.67 -15.45 -17.72
C GLN A 360 -5.87 -13.93 -17.75
N VAL A 361 -6.36 -13.36 -16.65
CA VAL A 361 -6.48 -11.92 -16.45
C VAL A 361 -5.52 -11.50 -15.34
N LEU A 362 -4.57 -10.64 -15.66
CA LEU A 362 -3.67 -10.07 -14.66
C LEU A 362 -4.36 -8.91 -13.92
N PRO A 363 -4.05 -8.70 -12.63
CA PRO A 363 -4.52 -7.56 -11.89
C PRO A 363 -4.13 -6.24 -12.56
N GLU A 364 -5.09 -5.33 -12.67
CA GLU A 364 -4.87 -3.98 -13.19
C GLU A 364 -4.26 -3.11 -12.08
N VAL A 365 -2.94 -3.02 -12.07
CA VAL A 365 -2.18 -2.29 -11.06
C VAL A 365 -1.45 -1.12 -11.70
N SER A 366 -1.56 0.07 -11.11
CA SER A 366 -0.83 1.23 -11.60
C SER A 366 0.69 1.01 -11.50
N ARG A 367 1.44 1.57 -12.44
CA ARG A 367 2.92 1.53 -12.40
C ARG A 367 3.47 2.14 -11.13
N GLY A 368 2.82 3.20 -10.61
CA GLY A 368 3.14 3.79 -9.31
C GLY A 368 3.07 2.76 -8.20
N ALA A 369 1.95 2.04 -8.07
CA ALA A 369 1.78 1.01 -7.03
C ALA A 369 2.80 -0.15 -7.17
N LEU A 370 3.12 -0.60 -8.39
CA LEU A 370 4.15 -1.62 -8.59
C LEU A 370 5.55 -1.14 -8.21
N ASN A 371 5.83 0.15 -8.41
CA ASN A 371 7.12 0.74 -8.04
C ASN A 371 7.30 0.86 -6.52
N THR A 372 6.20 0.82 -5.75
CA THR A 372 6.24 0.83 -4.28
C THR A 372 6.73 -0.49 -3.67
N ILE A 373 6.77 -1.57 -4.47
CA ILE A 373 7.12 -2.89 -3.97
C ILE A 373 8.63 -3.04 -3.83
N THR A 374 9.10 -3.21 -2.60
CA THR A 374 10.45 -3.69 -2.29
C THR A 374 10.40 -5.21 -2.08
N GLY A 375 10.82 -5.99 -3.09
CA GLY A 375 10.67 -7.44 -3.09
C GLY A 375 9.43 -7.92 -3.84
N HIS A 376 8.59 -8.74 -3.22
CA HIS A 376 7.38 -9.28 -3.84
C HIS A 376 6.20 -9.26 -2.86
N VAL A 377 5.05 -8.77 -3.31
CA VAL A 377 3.77 -8.93 -2.61
C VAL A 377 3.07 -10.17 -3.18
N LYS A 378 2.73 -11.11 -2.30
CA LYS A 378 2.04 -12.35 -2.66
C LYS A 378 0.59 -12.28 -2.19
N VAL A 379 -0.34 -12.49 -3.11
CA VAL A 379 -1.77 -12.65 -2.82
C VAL A 379 -2.23 -13.99 -3.38
N VAL A 380 -2.99 -14.76 -2.61
CA VAL A 380 -3.56 -16.04 -3.06
C VAL A 380 -5.08 -15.97 -2.95
N VAL A 381 -5.73 -16.08 -4.10
CA VAL A 381 -7.21 -16.12 -4.21
C VAL A 381 -7.61 -17.54 -4.56
N ARG A 382 -8.49 -18.13 -3.76
CA ARG A 382 -9.15 -19.38 -4.07
C ARG A 382 -10.40 -19.10 -4.89
N VAL A 383 -10.57 -19.80 -5.99
CA VAL A 383 -11.75 -19.68 -6.86
C VAL A 383 -12.42 -21.03 -7.03
N ALA A 384 -13.74 -21.02 -6.95
CA ALA A 384 -14.57 -22.13 -7.39
C ALA A 384 -14.97 -21.86 -8.84
N VAL A 385 -14.79 -22.84 -9.70
CA VAL A 385 -15.12 -22.79 -11.14
C VAL A 385 -16.26 -23.72 -11.40
N ASP A 386 -17.31 -23.24 -12.06
CA ASP A 386 -18.48 -24.02 -12.42
C ASP A 386 -18.23 -24.93 -13.66
N GLY A 387 -19.18 -25.77 -13.98
CA GLY A 387 -19.10 -26.68 -15.14
C GLY A 387 -19.01 -25.97 -16.50
N SER A 388 -19.26 -24.65 -16.56
CA SER A 388 -19.07 -23.82 -17.78
C SER A 388 -17.67 -23.26 -17.89
N GLY A 389 -16.82 -23.41 -16.88
CA GLY A 389 -15.48 -22.82 -16.79
C GLY A 389 -15.44 -21.38 -16.30
N SER A 390 -16.56 -20.88 -15.75
CA SER A 390 -16.63 -19.53 -15.17
C SER A 390 -16.39 -19.58 -13.66
N VAL A 391 -15.76 -18.52 -13.13
CA VAL A 391 -15.58 -18.39 -11.68
C VAL A 391 -16.92 -18.06 -11.04
N SER A 392 -17.45 -18.98 -10.24
CA SER A 392 -18.70 -18.82 -9.48
C SER A 392 -18.47 -18.15 -8.13
N GLU A 393 -17.34 -18.44 -7.48
CA GLU A 393 -16.99 -17.86 -6.19
C GLU A 393 -15.48 -17.57 -6.12
N ALA A 394 -15.11 -16.51 -5.41
CA ALA A 394 -13.71 -16.16 -5.17
C ALA A 394 -13.53 -15.69 -3.73
N THR A 395 -12.59 -16.31 -3.00
CA THR A 395 -12.28 -16.04 -1.60
C THR A 395 -10.78 -15.87 -1.40
N PHE A 396 -10.36 -15.14 -0.38
CA PHE A 396 -8.92 -15.04 -0.07
C PHE A 396 -8.44 -16.27 0.71
N LYS A 397 -7.44 -16.95 0.18
CA LYS A 397 -6.61 -17.87 0.97
C LYS A 397 -5.50 -17.12 1.71
N SER A 398 -4.97 -16.05 1.09
CA SER A 398 -4.02 -15.12 1.68
C SER A 398 -4.15 -13.77 0.99
N ALA A 399 -4.60 -12.76 1.71
CA ALA A 399 -4.77 -11.41 1.17
C ALA A 399 -3.43 -10.67 0.98
N GLY A 400 -2.33 -11.17 1.58
CA GLY A 400 -1.06 -10.47 1.57
C GLY A 400 -1.04 -9.25 2.50
N PRO A 401 0.03 -8.46 2.48
CA PRO A 401 0.22 -7.32 3.38
C PRO A 401 -0.52 -6.04 2.95
N SER A 402 -1.04 -5.97 1.70
CA SER A 402 -1.68 -4.78 1.15
C SER A 402 -3.08 -5.08 0.65
N GLN A 403 -4.06 -4.36 1.19
CA GLN A 403 -5.46 -4.49 0.76
C GLN A 403 -5.66 -4.02 -0.69
N TYR A 404 -4.85 -3.08 -1.18
CA TYR A 404 -4.88 -2.64 -2.56
C TYR A 404 -4.58 -3.79 -3.53
N PHE A 405 -3.41 -4.46 -3.36
CA PHE A 405 -3.05 -5.60 -4.20
C PHE A 405 -4.01 -6.79 -4.02
N ALA A 406 -4.52 -6.99 -2.81
CA ALA A 406 -5.55 -8.00 -2.55
C ALA A 406 -6.80 -7.77 -3.40
N ARG A 407 -7.32 -6.53 -3.45
CA ARG A 407 -8.51 -6.22 -4.24
C ARG A 407 -8.26 -6.35 -5.73
N GLN A 408 -7.13 -5.86 -6.24
CA GLN A 408 -6.79 -6.02 -7.65
C GLN A 408 -6.66 -7.50 -8.03
N ALA A 409 -6.06 -8.31 -7.16
CA ALA A 409 -5.98 -9.76 -7.34
C ALA A 409 -7.38 -10.41 -7.36
N MET A 410 -8.26 -10.01 -6.45
CA MET A 410 -9.64 -10.51 -6.37
C MET A 410 -10.46 -10.12 -7.60
N ALA A 411 -10.36 -8.87 -8.06
CA ALA A 411 -11.05 -8.39 -9.25
C ALA A 411 -10.59 -9.12 -10.52
N ALA A 412 -9.28 -9.36 -10.64
CA ALA A 412 -8.72 -10.15 -11.73
C ALA A 412 -9.17 -11.62 -11.67
N ALA A 413 -9.10 -12.25 -10.47
CA ALA A 413 -9.46 -13.66 -10.28
C ALA A 413 -10.89 -13.98 -10.74
N ARG A 414 -11.84 -13.08 -10.51
CA ARG A 414 -13.25 -13.23 -10.94
C ARG A 414 -13.44 -13.18 -12.45
N ARG A 415 -12.48 -12.67 -13.19
CA ARG A 415 -12.52 -12.52 -14.66
C ARG A 415 -11.81 -13.66 -15.39
N TRP A 416 -11.18 -14.59 -14.67
CA TRP A 416 -10.53 -15.75 -15.26
C TRP A 416 -11.55 -16.70 -15.88
N LYS A 417 -11.12 -17.41 -16.92
CA LYS A 417 -11.89 -18.48 -17.55
C LYS A 417 -11.08 -19.76 -17.62
N PHE A 418 -11.75 -20.87 -17.39
CA PHE A 418 -11.13 -22.19 -17.32
C PHE A 418 -11.82 -23.15 -18.30
N SER A 419 -11.07 -24.16 -18.73
CA SER A 419 -11.67 -25.36 -19.30
C SER A 419 -11.90 -26.32 -18.14
N PRO A 420 -13.16 -26.61 -17.75
CA PRO A 420 -13.43 -27.46 -16.62
C PRO A 420 -12.98 -28.91 -16.91
N PRO A 421 -12.61 -29.69 -15.90
CA PRO A 421 -12.43 -31.13 -16.05
C PRO A 421 -13.69 -31.75 -16.62
N GLN A 422 -13.52 -32.76 -17.47
CA GLN A 422 -14.67 -33.48 -18.04
C GLN A 422 -14.79 -34.89 -17.44
N VAL A 423 -16.03 -35.23 -17.07
CA VAL A 423 -16.42 -36.57 -16.66
C VAL A 423 -17.66 -36.93 -17.53
N ASP A 424 -17.57 -38.02 -18.26
CA ASP A 424 -18.64 -38.48 -19.18
C ASP A 424 -19.05 -37.41 -20.21
N GLY A 425 -18.09 -36.57 -20.65
CA GLY A 425 -18.33 -35.51 -21.64
C GLY A 425 -19.02 -34.25 -21.06
N GLN A 426 -19.26 -34.19 -19.75
CA GLN A 426 -19.80 -33.01 -19.07
C GLN A 426 -18.71 -32.33 -18.24
N GLY A 427 -18.69 -31.00 -18.30
CA GLY A 427 -17.79 -30.18 -17.45
C GLY A 427 -18.19 -30.29 -15.97
N VAL A 428 -17.26 -30.61 -15.11
CA VAL A 428 -17.50 -30.68 -13.65
C VAL A 428 -16.87 -29.48 -12.95
N PRO A 429 -17.47 -29.02 -11.83
CA PRO A 429 -16.91 -27.94 -11.04
C PRO A 429 -15.51 -28.28 -10.52
N SER A 430 -14.66 -27.26 -10.40
CA SER A 430 -13.28 -27.41 -9.92
C SER A 430 -12.88 -26.26 -9.02
N GLU A 431 -11.86 -26.48 -8.16
CA GLU A 431 -11.30 -25.43 -7.29
C GLU A 431 -9.84 -25.15 -7.68
N TRP A 432 -9.49 -23.85 -7.70
CA TRP A 432 -8.16 -23.39 -8.04
C TRP A 432 -7.65 -22.38 -7.02
N ASP A 433 -6.33 -22.43 -6.73
CA ASP A 433 -5.60 -21.36 -6.06
C ASP A 433 -4.89 -20.51 -7.12
N LEU A 434 -5.26 -19.23 -7.22
CA LEU A 434 -4.60 -18.25 -8.08
C LEU A 434 -3.62 -17.45 -7.24
N ARG A 435 -2.33 -17.71 -7.39
CA ARG A 435 -1.28 -16.99 -6.70
C ARG A 435 -0.80 -15.85 -7.57
N PHE A 436 -1.11 -14.62 -7.16
CA PHE A 436 -0.60 -13.40 -7.77
C PHE A 436 0.69 -12.96 -7.06
N MET A 437 1.71 -12.65 -7.86
CA MET A 437 2.98 -12.12 -7.40
C MET A 437 3.17 -10.75 -8.02
N PHE A 438 3.16 -9.72 -7.18
CA PHE A 438 3.43 -8.36 -7.60
C PHE A 438 4.89 -8.04 -7.26
N GLY A 439 5.64 -7.62 -8.24
CA GLY A 439 7.02 -7.17 -8.12
C GLY A 439 7.22 -5.80 -8.73
N ARG A 440 8.39 -5.21 -8.55
CA ARG A 440 8.71 -3.90 -9.08
C ARG A 440 8.59 -3.91 -10.61
N GLY A 441 7.55 -3.22 -11.12
CA GLY A 441 7.29 -3.10 -12.56
C GLY A 441 6.66 -4.32 -13.24
N SER A 442 6.32 -5.38 -12.50
CA SER A 442 5.71 -6.58 -13.08
C SER A 442 4.68 -7.25 -12.16
N THR A 443 3.68 -7.87 -12.78
CA THR A 443 2.69 -8.72 -12.10
C THR A 443 2.67 -10.07 -12.79
N GLN A 444 2.71 -11.14 -12.00
CA GLN A 444 2.66 -12.52 -12.46
C GLN A 444 1.54 -13.27 -11.75
N ALA A 445 0.95 -14.25 -12.42
CA ALA A 445 -0.08 -15.11 -11.82
C ALA A 445 0.25 -16.59 -12.09
N PHE A 446 0.06 -17.40 -11.05
CA PHE A 446 0.35 -18.83 -11.05
C PHE A 446 -0.91 -19.58 -10.62
N PRO A 447 -1.66 -20.18 -11.55
CA PRO A 447 -2.82 -21.00 -11.24
C PRO A 447 -2.37 -22.38 -10.77
N THR A 448 -3.06 -22.92 -9.78
CA THR A 448 -2.86 -24.28 -9.29
C THR A 448 -4.22 -24.91 -9.02
N GLN A 449 -4.57 -25.97 -9.75
CA GLN A 449 -5.78 -26.73 -9.48
C GLN A 449 -5.65 -27.52 -8.19
N ILE A 450 -6.67 -27.43 -7.31
CA ILE A 450 -6.66 -28.09 -5.99
C ILE A 450 -7.57 -29.30 -6.00
N LYS A 451 -8.72 -29.17 -6.63
CA LYS A 451 -9.69 -30.26 -6.79
C LYS A 451 -10.16 -30.29 -8.22
N PRO A 452 -10.40 -31.49 -8.77
CA PRO A 452 -11.07 -31.64 -10.04
C PRO A 452 -12.48 -31.12 -9.95
#